data_d8092bf880de9379b3941d7428e8336d
#
_entry.id   d8092bf880de9379b3941d7428e8336d
#
_cell.length_a   1.000
_cell.length_b   1.000
_cell.length_c   1.000
_cell.angle_alpha   90.00
_cell.angle_beta   90.00
_cell.angle_gamma   90.00
#
_symmetry.space_group_name_H-M   'P 1'
#
loop_
_entity.id
_entity.type
_entity.pdbx_description
1 polymer ?
#
loop_
_entity_poly.entity_id
_entity_poly.type
_entity_poly.pdbx_seq_one_letter_code
_entity_poly.pdbx_strand_id
1 'polypeptide(L)'
;MEALQYLARRLFLLFGALFTLIVALFLGLFTYRPDTAPKHLVTDVPETTPWEPRDILAVWDATDPLVQQGYRLVTESSKYMGPGAASEDLRYTGNNLSCTNCHLIGGTREGSASWVGVTDRFPQFLGRANEMSSIQDRINGCMQRSMNGKKLPEDSPQMNAIVAYMEWLGSDLPADQMETYRGYARLNIPEVPVDLDRGRELYARDCAVCHGQDGQGISGPDPSQGYVYPPLWGPDSYNDGAGMHRVITAAEFILSNMPFGMATRGTPRLTDEEAYHVAGYINSFPRPHKAATEKDYPDLKLKPVSTPYGPWADDFSAEQHKYGPFPPIIEFYRENYNLTKTK
;
A
#
# COMPACT_ATOMS: atom_id res chain seq x y z
N MET A 1 -2.35 -67.56 -42.80
CA MET A 1 -2.06 -67.43 -41.36
C MET A 1 -0.58 -67.15 -41.10
N GLU A 2 0.36 -67.72 -41.80
CA GLU A 2 1.82 -67.53 -41.61
C GLU A 2 2.32 -66.11 -41.84
N ALA A 3 1.83 -65.41 -42.85
CA ALA A 3 2.23 -64.03 -43.15
C ALA A 3 1.79 -63.04 -42.03
N LEU A 4 0.62 -63.28 -41.40
CA LEU A 4 0.13 -62.43 -40.29
C LEU A 4 0.96 -62.65 -39.01
N GLN A 5 1.31 -63.89 -38.74
CA GLN A 5 2.18 -64.25 -37.59
C GLN A 5 3.61 -63.70 -37.79
N TYR A 6 4.15 -63.70 -39.02
CA TYR A 6 5.43 -63.12 -39.32
C TYR A 6 5.43 -61.58 -39.14
N LEU A 7 4.37 -60.94 -39.61
CA LEU A 7 4.20 -59.47 -39.42
C LEU A 7 4.06 -59.09 -37.94
N ALA A 8 3.25 -59.82 -37.20
CA ALA A 8 3.05 -59.64 -35.76
C ALA A 8 4.36 -59.80 -34.97
N ARG A 9 5.17 -60.78 -35.31
CA ARG A 9 6.48 -61.06 -34.68
C ARG A 9 7.50 -59.92 -34.98
N ARG A 10 7.52 -59.37 -36.20
CA ARG A 10 8.36 -58.21 -36.54
C ARG A 10 7.91 -56.95 -35.85
N LEU A 11 6.62 -56.66 -35.77
CA LEU A 11 6.09 -55.53 -35.03
C LEU A 11 6.41 -55.63 -33.54
N PHE A 12 6.30 -56.79 -32.95
CA PHE A 12 6.64 -57.02 -31.53
C PHE A 12 8.14 -56.73 -31.27
N LEU A 13 9.03 -57.16 -32.16
CA LEU A 13 10.46 -56.91 -32.05
C LEU A 13 10.80 -55.40 -32.23
N LEU A 14 10.12 -54.72 -33.17
CA LEU A 14 10.29 -53.28 -33.39
C LEU A 14 9.78 -52.47 -32.17
N PHE A 15 8.65 -52.82 -31.62
CA PHE A 15 8.12 -52.15 -30.39
C PHE A 15 9.04 -52.43 -29.19
N GLY A 16 9.56 -53.64 -29.04
CA GLY A 16 10.51 -53.99 -28.00
C GLY A 16 11.82 -53.17 -28.11
N ALA A 17 12.35 -53.07 -29.33
CA ALA A 17 13.56 -52.26 -29.59
C ALA A 17 13.31 -50.77 -29.33
N LEU A 18 12.17 -50.22 -29.74
CA LEU A 18 11.81 -48.83 -29.49
C LEU A 18 11.64 -48.56 -27.97
N PHE A 19 10.99 -49.46 -27.25
CA PHE A 19 10.83 -49.35 -25.81
C PHE A 19 12.16 -49.35 -25.06
N THR A 20 13.09 -50.27 -25.43
CA THR A 20 14.43 -50.30 -24.82
C THR A 20 15.21 -49.04 -25.12
N LEU A 21 15.08 -48.45 -26.33
CA LEU A 21 15.72 -47.20 -26.70
C LEU A 21 15.20 -46.03 -25.85
N ILE A 22 13.86 -45.95 -25.66
CA ILE A 22 13.22 -44.90 -24.84
C ILE A 22 13.68 -45.03 -23.37
N VAL A 23 13.72 -46.25 -22.82
CA VAL A 23 14.17 -46.48 -21.44
C VAL A 23 15.67 -46.10 -21.30
N ALA A 24 16.51 -46.44 -22.27
CA ALA A 24 17.92 -46.08 -22.25
C ALA A 24 18.15 -44.56 -22.33
N LEU A 25 17.33 -43.86 -23.15
CA LEU A 25 17.34 -42.39 -23.26
C LEU A 25 16.89 -41.72 -21.96
N PHE A 26 15.83 -42.26 -21.32
CA PHE A 26 15.35 -41.79 -20.04
C PHE A 26 16.38 -41.97 -18.92
N LEU A 27 17.01 -43.17 -18.84
CA LEU A 27 18.09 -43.45 -17.90
C LEU A 27 19.32 -42.55 -18.17
N GLY A 28 19.67 -42.32 -19.44
CA GLY A 28 20.73 -41.40 -19.83
C GLY A 28 20.48 -39.97 -19.41
N LEU A 29 19.25 -39.46 -19.53
CA LEU A 29 18.85 -38.14 -19.06
C LEU A 29 18.94 -38.01 -17.53
N PHE A 30 18.58 -39.05 -16.79
CA PHE A 30 18.69 -39.06 -15.32
C PHE A 30 20.12 -39.19 -14.80
N THR A 31 21.01 -39.80 -15.56
CA THR A 31 22.44 -40.00 -15.19
C THR A 31 23.34 -38.93 -15.76
N TYR A 32 22.86 -38.16 -16.75
CA TYR A 32 23.64 -37.07 -17.35
C TYR A 32 23.74 -35.92 -16.37
N ARG A 33 24.85 -35.85 -15.62
CA ARG A 33 25.28 -34.65 -14.90
C ARG A 33 26.25 -33.92 -15.81
N PRO A 34 25.93 -32.76 -16.37
CA PRO A 34 26.91 -31.96 -17.07
C PRO A 34 27.97 -31.47 -16.06
N ASP A 35 29.17 -31.98 -16.15
CA ASP A 35 30.35 -31.59 -15.34
C ASP A 35 30.90 -30.20 -15.74
N THR A 36 30.09 -29.36 -16.37
CA THR A 36 30.48 -28.01 -16.77
C THR A 36 29.63 -26.94 -16.14
N ALA A 37 29.53 -26.95 -14.82
CA ALA A 37 29.34 -25.68 -14.15
C ALA A 37 30.69 -24.95 -14.20
N PRO A 38 30.80 -23.74 -14.79
CA PRO A 38 31.98 -22.94 -14.62
C PRO A 38 32.21 -22.82 -13.11
N LYS A 39 33.41 -23.11 -12.62
CA LYS A 39 33.84 -22.75 -11.28
C LYS A 39 33.80 -21.21 -11.23
N HIS A 40 32.61 -20.65 -10.98
CA HIS A 40 32.56 -19.32 -10.45
C HIS A 40 33.37 -19.40 -9.15
N LEU A 41 34.46 -18.66 -9.11
CA LEU A 41 35.05 -18.21 -7.89
C LEU A 41 33.88 -17.51 -7.13
N VAL A 42 33.21 -18.28 -6.27
CA VAL A 42 32.36 -17.71 -5.23
C VAL A 42 33.40 -17.00 -4.35
N THR A 43 33.63 -15.73 -4.64
CA THR A 43 34.08 -14.84 -3.58
C THR A 43 33.00 -14.98 -2.54
N ASP A 44 33.34 -15.48 -1.36
CA ASP A 44 32.52 -15.39 -0.16
C ASP A 44 32.25 -13.91 0.10
N VAL A 45 31.29 -13.34 -0.64
CA VAL A 45 30.60 -12.15 -0.22
C VAL A 45 29.79 -12.66 0.97
N PRO A 46 30.08 -12.22 2.19
CA PRO A 46 29.26 -12.59 3.33
C PRO A 46 27.81 -12.30 2.92
N GLU A 47 26.96 -13.30 2.99
CA GLU A 47 25.54 -13.19 2.78
C GLU A 47 25.05 -12.26 3.91
N THR A 48 25.13 -10.94 3.66
CA THR A 48 24.59 -9.97 4.59
C THR A 48 23.09 -10.18 4.57
N THR A 49 22.58 -10.75 5.65
CA THR A 49 21.13 -10.84 5.86
C THR A 49 20.55 -9.46 5.56
N PRO A 50 19.58 -9.34 4.64
CA PRO A 50 18.98 -8.04 4.36
C PRO A 50 18.49 -7.42 5.66
N TRP A 51 18.72 -6.11 5.84
CA TRP A 51 18.19 -5.40 6.99
C TRP A 51 16.65 -5.46 6.97
N GLU A 52 16.06 -5.79 8.08
CA GLU A 52 14.60 -5.82 8.25
C GLU A 52 14.19 -4.90 9.40
N PRO A 53 13.01 -4.26 9.32
CA PRO A 53 12.47 -3.47 10.41
C PRO A 53 12.32 -4.32 11.67
N ARG A 54 12.59 -3.72 12.81
CA ARG A 54 12.43 -4.38 14.10
C ARG A 54 10.99 -4.81 14.34
N ASP A 55 10.81 -6.03 14.83
CA ASP A 55 9.53 -6.46 15.37
C ASP A 55 9.46 -6.07 16.87
N ILE A 56 8.64 -5.07 17.18
CA ILE A 56 8.46 -4.61 18.57
C ILE A 56 7.91 -5.71 19.47
N LEU A 57 7.10 -6.63 18.95
CA LEU A 57 6.51 -7.71 19.75
C LEU A 57 7.57 -8.72 20.18
N ALA A 58 8.59 -8.93 19.36
CA ALA A 58 9.72 -9.81 19.68
C ALA A 58 10.64 -9.25 20.79
N VAL A 59 10.64 -7.91 20.97
CA VAL A 59 11.52 -7.22 21.93
C VAL A 59 10.72 -6.41 22.96
N TRP A 60 9.44 -6.73 23.14
CA TRP A 60 8.49 -5.94 23.93
C TRP A 60 9.01 -5.58 25.32
N ASP A 61 9.44 -6.58 26.10
CA ASP A 61 9.85 -6.38 27.49
C ASP A 61 11.14 -5.54 27.66
N ALA A 62 11.94 -5.46 26.58
CA ALA A 62 13.16 -4.66 26.54
C ALA A 62 12.95 -3.26 25.92
N THR A 63 11.74 -2.97 25.44
CA THR A 63 11.41 -1.71 24.74
C THR A 63 10.95 -0.66 25.76
N ASP A 64 11.36 0.59 25.53
CA ASP A 64 10.95 1.75 26.33
C ASP A 64 9.40 1.84 26.43
N PRO A 65 8.83 2.06 27.61
CA PRO A 65 7.39 2.17 27.81
C PRO A 65 6.71 3.25 26.92
N LEU A 66 7.41 4.33 26.60
CA LEU A 66 6.89 5.38 25.72
C LEU A 66 6.74 4.85 24.28
N VAL A 67 7.70 4.09 23.80
CA VAL A 67 7.67 3.43 22.49
C VAL A 67 6.54 2.39 22.44
N GLN A 68 6.40 1.58 23.50
CA GLN A 68 5.29 0.63 23.62
C GLN A 68 3.92 1.33 23.59
N GLN A 69 3.81 2.47 24.28
CA GLN A 69 2.59 3.29 24.23
C GLN A 69 2.33 3.81 22.81
N GLY A 70 3.35 4.29 22.11
CA GLY A 70 3.24 4.72 20.73
C GLY A 70 2.71 3.62 19.81
N TYR A 71 3.26 2.42 19.92
CA TYR A 71 2.77 1.24 19.19
C TYR A 71 1.28 0.97 19.45
N ARG A 72 0.85 0.95 20.72
CA ARG A 72 -0.56 0.76 21.08
C ARG A 72 -1.46 1.84 20.49
N LEU A 73 -1.03 3.11 20.56
CA LEU A 73 -1.79 4.22 20.01
C LEU A 73 -2.02 4.11 18.50
N VAL A 74 -1.04 3.63 17.75
CA VAL A 74 -1.16 3.52 16.29
C VAL A 74 -1.85 2.23 15.82
N THR A 75 -1.75 1.14 16.59
CA THR A 75 -2.38 -0.15 16.26
C THR A 75 -3.81 -0.27 16.76
N GLU A 76 -4.13 0.38 17.88
CA GLU A 76 -5.41 0.35 18.54
C GLU A 76 -6.01 1.77 18.70
N SER A 77 -5.86 2.62 17.64
CA SER A 77 -6.23 4.05 17.69
C SER A 77 -7.69 4.27 18.10
N SER A 78 -8.61 3.42 17.63
CA SER A 78 -10.04 3.48 17.98
C SER A 78 -10.26 3.41 19.50
N LYS A 79 -9.55 2.49 20.16
CA LYS A 79 -9.64 2.23 21.60
C LYS A 79 -9.01 3.33 22.46
N TYR A 80 -7.88 3.88 22.05
CA TYR A 80 -7.12 4.82 22.86
C TYR A 80 -7.35 6.28 22.52
N MET A 81 -7.71 6.59 21.28
CA MET A 81 -7.87 7.96 20.78
C MET A 81 -9.15 8.17 19.97
N GLY A 82 -9.98 7.12 19.81
CA GLY A 82 -11.16 7.13 18.96
C GLY A 82 -12.47 7.04 19.76
N PRO A 83 -13.55 6.65 19.07
CA PRO A 83 -14.86 6.48 19.69
C PRO A 83 -14.88 5.52 20.89
N GLY A 84 -13.97 4.53 20.93
CA GLY A 84 -13.79 3.59 22.05
C GLY A 84 -12.94 4.10 23.20
N ALA A 85 -12.41 5.34 23.15
CA ALA A 85 -11.56 5.88 24.20
C ALA A 85 -12.28 6.02 25.54
N ALA A 86 -11.55 5.79 26.63
CA ALA A 86 -12.06 5.74 28.00
C ALA A 86 -12.74 7.06 28.46
N SER A 87 -12.35 8.21 27.90
CA SER A 87 -12.94 9.50 28.16
C SER A 87 -13.06 10.33 26.86
N GLU A 88 -13.96 11.30 26.86
CA GLU A 88 -14.17 12.19 25.70
C GLU A 88 -12.94 13.05 25.39
N ASP A 89 -12.18 13.45 26.39
CA ASP A 89 -10.96 14.24 26.24
C ASP A 89 -9.88 13.51 25.46
N LEU A 90 -9.89 12.18 25.45
CA LEU A 90 -8.97 11.34 24.71
C LEU A 90 -9.44 11.06 23.27
N ARG A 91 -10.64 11.49 22.89
CA ARG A 91 -11.18 11.26 21.54
C ARG A 91 -10.64 12.27 20.55
N TYR A 92 -9.60 11.86 19.85
CA TYR A 92 -8.95 12.63 18.79
C TYR A 92 -9.32 12.13 17.40
N THR A 93 -9.65 10.84 17.20
CA THR A 93 -10.15 10.32 15.94
C THR A 93 -11.68 10.34 15.91
N GLY A 94 -12.24 10.63 14.73
CA GLY A 94 -13.69 10.69 14.52
C GLY A 94 -14.26 9.42 13.89
N ASN A 95 -13.40 8.43 13.61
CA ASN A 95 -13.76 7.12 13.09
C ASN A 95 -13.07 6.01 13.89
N ASN A 96 -13.47 4.76 13.64
CA ASN A 96 -12.89 3.58 14.30
C ASN A 96 -11.69 2.99 13.56
N LEU A 97 -11.06 3.73 12.65
CA LEU A 97 -9.83 3.30 12.00
C LEU A 97 -8.65 3.34 12.97
N SER A 98 -7.68 2.47 12.74
CA SER A 98 -6.34 2.58 13.30
C SER A 98 -5.36 3.08 12.24
N CYS A 99 -4.28 3.75 12.66
CA CYS A 99 -3.26 4.24 11.72
C CYS A 99 -2.70 3.09 10.87
N THR A 100 -2.60 1.91 11.46
CA THR A 100 -2.09 0.69 10.82
C THR A 100 -3.07 0.04 9.83
N ASN A 101 -4.30 0.53 9.71
CA ASN A 101 -5.16 0.12 8.58
C ASN A 101 -4.64 0.60 7.22
N CYS A 102 -3.83 1.66 7.19
CA CYS A 102 -3.16 2.15 5.98
C CYS A 102 -1.63 1.99 6.05
N HIS A 103 -1.02 2.20 7.24
CA HIS A 103 0.40 1.99 7.47
C HIS A 103 0.62 0.58 8.02
N LEU A 104 0.59 -0.40 7.13
CA LEU A 104 0.46 -1.82 7.44
C LEU A 104 1.61 -2.36 8.30
N ILE A 105 1.33 -3.43 9.06
CA ILE A 105 2.29 -4.13 9.94
C ILE A 105 2.98 -3.15 10.89
N GLY A 106 2.19 -2.44 11.72
CA GLY A 106 2.76 -1.47 12.66
C GLY A 106 3.53 -0.31 12.00
N GLY A 107 3.32 -0.05 10.71
CA GLY A 107 4.05 0.99 9.97
C GLY A 107 5.37 0.52 9.37
N THR A 108 5.68 -0.77 9.41
CA THR A 108 6.96 -1.32 8.91
C THR A 108 6.90 -1.78 7.46
N ARG A 109 5.69 -2.02 6.90
CA ARG A 109 5.55 -2.63 5.57
C ARG A 109 6.03 -1.71 4.45
N GLU A 110 6.96 -2.21 3.66
CA GLU A 110 7.37 -1.60 2.39
C GLU A 110 6.16 -1.38 1.47
N GLY A 111 6.11 -0.22 0.78
CA GLY A 111 5.01 0.09 -0.14
C GLY A 111 3.68 0.49 0.50
N SER A 112 3.62 0.62 1.84
CA SER A 112 2.44 1.14 2.55
C SER A 112 2.65 2.51 3.19
N ALA A 113 3.53 3.34 2.59
CA ALA A 113 4.03 4.58 3.20
C ALA A 113 4.58 4.33 4.61
N SER A 114 5.53 3.39 4.69
CA SER A 114 6.15 2.95 5.94
C SER A 114 6.68 4.12 6.79
N TRP A 115 6.68 3.93 8.11
CA TRP A 115 7.26 4.88 9.06
C TRP A 115 8.74 4.66 9.34
N VAL A 116 9.33 3.58 8.85
CA VAL A 116 10.76 3.33 8.95
C VAL A 116 11.52 4.50 8.35
N GLY A 117 12.36 5.17 9.14
CA GLY A 117 13.12 6.35 8.76
C GLY A 117 12.28 7.59 8.41
N VAL A 118 10.99 7.64 8.82
CA VAL A 118 10.13 8.78 8.48
C VAL A 118 10.54 10.05 9.19
N THR A 119 10.99 9.97 10.43
CA THR A 119 11.38 11.13 11.26
C THR A 119 12.58 11.87 10.69
N ASP A 120 13.53 11.17 10.09
CA ASP A 120 14.74 11.74 9.49
C ASP A 120 14.47 12.61 8.24
N ARG A 121 13.24 12.52 7.72
CA ARG A 121 12.79 13.33 6.57
C ARG A 121 12.15 14.64 6.96
N PHE A 122 11.98 14.90 8.26
CA PHE A 122 11.37 16.14 8.78
C PHE A 122 12.39 17.00 9.52
N PRO A 123 12.26 18.35 9.46
CA PRO A 123 11.21 19.10 8.79
C PRO A 123 11.30 19.04 7.27
N GLN A 124 10.14 19.02 6.57
CA GLN A 124 10.08 19.07 5.12
C GLN A 124 8.96 19.99 4.63
N PHE A 125 9.13 20.51 3.41
CA PHE A 125 8.09 21.32 2.79
C PHE A 125 6.88 20.46 2.41
N LEU A 126 5.70 20.81 2.89
CA LEU A 126 4.43 20.17 2.55
C LEU A 126 3.59 21.10 1.69
N GLY A 127 3.45 20.80 0.40
CA GLY A 127 2.68 21.60 -0.54
C GLY A 127 1.22 21.82 -0.14
N ARG A 128 0.63 20.91 0.65
CA ARG A 128 -0.74 21.07 1.15
C ARG A 128 -0.90 22.27 2.09
N ALA A 129 0.06 22.50 2.97
CA ALA A 129 0.10 23.64 3.89
C ALA A 129 0.87 24.83 3.28
N ASN A 130 1.68 24.57 2.26
CA ASN A 130 2.60 25.51 1.63
C ASN A 130 3.66 26.07 2.59
N GLU A 131 4.14 25.21 3.49
CA GLU A 131 5.13 25.59 4.51
C GLU A 131 6.06 24.44 4.89
N MET A 132 7.16 24.76 5.58
CA MET A 132 7.99 23.77 6.25
C MET A 132 7.22 23.19 7.45
N SER A 133 7.07 21.90 7.49
CA SER A 133 6.24 21.20 8.46
C SER A 133 7.06 20.18 9.24
N SER A 134 6.70 19.99 10.51
CA SER A 134 7.25 18.99 11.41
C SER A 134 6.63 17.61 11.16
N ILE A 135 7.18 16.57 11.80
CA ILE A 135 6.53 15.23 11.83
C ILE A 135 5.18 15.29 12.56
N GLN A 136 5.04 16.14 13.58
CA GLN A 136 3.79 16.36 14.31
C GLN A 136 2.72 16.96 13.39
N ASP A 137 3.06 17.93 12.55
CA ASP A 137 2.15 18.48 11.54
C ASP A 137 1.69 17.41 10.56
N ARG A 138 2.63 16.54 10.15
CA ARG A 138 2.31 15.44 9.23
C ARG A 138 1.36 14.42 9.88
N ILE A 139 1.56 14.06 11.15
CA ILE A 139 0.66 13.21 11.93
C ILE A 139 -0.71 13.88 12.03
N ASN A 140 -0.75 15.16 12.40
CA ASN A 140 -1.97 15.94 12.51
C ASN A 140 -2.75 16.06 11.19
N GLY A 141 -2.02 16.07 10.06
CA GLY A 141 -2.64 15.96 8.74
C GLY A 141 -3.42 14.65 8.55
N CYS A 142 -2.93 13.53 9.10
CA CYS A 142 -3.64 12.26 9.09
C CYS A 142 -4.82 12.25 10.09
N MET A 143 -4.63 12.79 11.30
CA MET A 143 -5.68 12.87 12.32
C MET A 143 -6.93 13.60 11.79
N GLN A 144 -6.74 14.71 11.10
CA GLN A 144 -7.84 15.53 10.57
C GLN A 144 -8.49 14.95 9.30
N ARG A 145 -7.84 14.02 8.59
CA ARG A 145 -8.30 13.50 7.29
C ARG A 145 -8.54 11.99 7.31
N SER A 146 -7.49 11.21 7.43
CA SER A 146 -7.63 9.75 7.45
C SER A 146 -8.42 9.27 8.66
N MET A 147 -8.17 9.87 9.81
CA MET A 147 -8.86 9.55 11.06
C MET A 147 -10.14 10.38 11.29
N ASN A 148 -10.52 11.26 10.33
CA ASN A 148 -11.71 12.11 10.37
C ASN A 148 -11.91 12.85 11.71
N GLY A 149 -10.84 13.27 12.36
CA GLY A 149 -10.84 13.78 13.73
C GLY A 149 -10.26 15.19 13.88
N LYS A 150 -9.68 15.44 15.04
CA LYS A 150 -9.06 16.72 15.44
C LYS A 150 -7.55 16.55 15.65
N LYS A 151 -6.82 17.66 15.62
CA LYS A 151 -5.37 17.67 15.89
C LYS A 151 -5.08 17.17 17.32
N LEU A 152 -4.02 16.36 17.45
CA LEU A 152 -3.35 16.15 18.74
C LEU A 152 -2.52 17.40 19.08
N PRO A 153 -2.54 17.88 20.36
CA PRO A 153 -1.55 18.87 20.77
C PRO A 153 -0.14 18.37 20.55
N GLU A 154 0.74 19.23 20.09
CA GLU A 154 2.10 18.84 19.65
C GLU A 154 2.96 18.27 20.78
N ASP A 155 2.74 18.73 22.01
CA ASP A 155 3.43 18.31 23.23
C ASP A 155 2.63 17.28 24.05
N SER A 156 1.53 16.76 23.50
CA SER A 156 0.70 15.78 24.21
C SER A 156 1.44 14.46 24.42
N PRO A 157 1.14 13.73 25.52
CA PRO A 157 1.71 12.39 25.74
C PRO A 157 1.48 11.44 24.56
N GLN A 158 0.32 11.55 23.90
CA GLN A 158 -0.02 10.74 22.73
C GLN A 158 0.89 11.06 21.52
N MET A 159 1.08 12.34 21.23
CA MET A 159 1.96 12.77 20.14
C MET A 159 3.41 12.33 20.39
N ASN A 160 3.91 12.57 21.60
CA ASN A 160 5.27 12.18 21.99
C ASN A 160 5.48 10.67 21.87
N ALA A 161 4.50 9.87 22.30
CA ALA A 161 4.59 8.42 22.20
C ALA A 161 4.58 7.93 20.74
N ILE A 162 3.72 8.51 19.87
CA ILE A 162 3.67 8.17 18.45
C ILE A 162 5.00 8.50 17.77
N VAL A 163 5.57 9.69 18.05
CA VAL A 163 6.86 10.12 17.48
C VAL A 163 7.99 9.21 17.98
N ALA A 164 8.04 8.90 19.28
CA ALA A 164 9.04 7.98 19.86
C ALA A 164 9.00 6.60 19.21
N TYR A 165 7.80 6.07 18.90
CA TYR A 165 7.67 4.83 18.16
C TYR A 165 8.20 4.92 16.74
N MET A 166 7.91 6.01 16.02
CA MET A 166 8.42 6.25 14.67
C MET A 166 9.95 6.40 14.63
N GLU A 167 10.54 7.09 15.60
CA GLU A 167 11.99 7.21 15.77
C GLU A 167 12.64 5.85 16.05
N TRP A 168 12.02 5.06 16.93
CA TRP A 168 12.49 3.72 17.25
C TRP A 168 12.53 2.80 16.03
N LEU A 169 11.53 2.90 15.14
CA LEU A 169 11.48 2.10 13.91
C LEU A 169 12.62 2.42 12.93
N GLY A 170 13.15 3.62 12.94
CA GLY A 170 14.19 4.08 12.02
C GLY A 170 15.60 4.12 12.62
N SER A 171 15.75 3.84 13.93
CA SER A 171 16.98 4.16 14.67
C SER A 171 18.24 3.43 14.21
N ASP A 172 18.13 2.34 13.46
CA ASP A 172 19.23 1.56 12.91
C ASP A 172 19.08 1.30 11.41
N LEU A 173 18.23 2.10 10.74
CA LEU A 173 18.01 1.99 9.30
C LEU A 173 19.30 2.35 8.52
N PRO A 174 19.83 1.43 7.70
CA PRO A 174 20.93 1.74 6.82
C PRO A 174 20.55 2.81 5.78
N ALA A 175 21.47 3.75 5.51
CA ALA A 175 21.21 4.89 4.62
C ALA A 175 20.78 4.46 3.20
N ASP A 176 21.30 3.35 2.70
CA ASP A 176 20.98 2.78 1.39
C ASP A 176 19.59 2.13 1.35
N GLN A 177 18.96 1.85 2.51
CA GLN A 177 17.62 1.26 2.61
C GLN A 177 16.51 2.32 2.75
N MET A 178 16.82 3.58 2.97
CA MET A 178 15.84 4.63 3.24
C MET A 178 14.78 4.77 2.15
N GLU A 179 15.16 4.68 0.88
CA GLU A 179 14.23 4.79 -0.26
C GLU A 179 13.33 3.54 -0.43
N THR A 180 13.75 2.38 0.07
CA THR A 180 12.97 1.14 0.07
C THR A 180 11.66 1.30 0.85
N TYR A 181 11.72 1.99 1.98
CA TYR A 181 10.55 2.20 2.86
C TYR A 181 9.74 3.46 2.55
N ARG A 182 10.14 4.23 1.52
CA ARG A 182 9.47 5.47 1.19
C ARG A 182 8.25 5.29 0.27
N GLY A 183 7.09 5.76 0.72
CA GLY A 183 5.88 5.90 -0.09
C GLY A 183 5.26 4.57 -0.55
N TYR A 184 4.71 4.60 -1.76
CA TYR A 184 4.04 3.48 -2.42
C TYR A 184 4.82 3.07 -3.69
N ALA A 185 4.51 1.91 -4.28
CA ALA A 185 4.93 1.63 -5.65
C ALA A 185 4.32 2.68 -6.59
N ARG A 186 5.08 3.10 -7.60
CA ARG A 186 4.55 4.04 -8.59
C ARG A 186 3.63 3.31 -9.56
N LEU A 187 2.49 3.93 -9.82
CA LEU A 187 1.55 3.52 -10.84
C LEU A 187 1.99 4.07 -12.21
N ASN A 188 2.00 3.23 -13.25
CA ASN A 188 1.96 3.73 -14.63
C ASN A 188 0.53 4.22 -14.89
N ILE A 189 0.35 5.54 -14.86
CA ILE A 189 -0.99 6.15 -14.90
C ILE A 189 -1.64 5.85 -16.26
N PRO A 190 -2.83 5.19 -16.29
CA PRO A 190 -3.53 4.90 -17.52
C PRO A 190 -3.95 6.17 -18.29
N GLU A 191 -3.98 6.08 -19.63
CA GLU A 191 -4.40 7.19 -20.49
C GLU A 191 -5.92 7.30 -20.62
N VAL A 192 -6.66 6.40 -19.99
CA VAL A 192 -8.13 6.32 -20.01
C VAL A 192 -8.72 6.83 -18.70
N PRO A 193 -9.99 7.28 -18.70
CA PRO A 193 -10.70 7.55 -17.45
C PRO A 193 -10.96 6.25 -16.68
N VAL A 194 -11.27 6.39 -15.39
CA VAL A 194 -11.73 5.26 -14.57
C VAL A 194 -13.00 4.67 -15.19
N ASP A 195 -13.00 3.34 -15.35
CA ASP A 195 -14.19 2.55 -15.63
C ASP A 195 -14.75 2.03 -14.29
N LEU A 196 -15.89 2.61 -13.86
CA LEU A 196 -16.53 2.24 -12.59
C LEU A 196 -17.15 0.85 -12.63
N ASP A 197 -17.62 0.38 -13.77
CA ASP A 197 -18.19 -0.97 -13.92
C ASP A 197 -17.08 -2.01 -13.83
N ARG A 198 -15.97 -1.78 -14.49
CA ARG A 198 -14.77 -2.62 -14.34
C ARG A 198 -14.25 -2.60 -12.90
N GLY A 199 -14.20 -1.43 -12.28
CA GLY A 199 -13.82 -1.28 -10.86
C GLY A 199 -14.72 -2.08 -9.92
N ARG A 200 -16.03 -2.10 -10.16
CA ARG A 200 -17.02 -2.90 -9.41
C ARG A 200 -16.77 -4.40 -9.55
N GLU A 201 -16.51 -4.89 -10.76
CA GLU A 201 -16.19 -6.31 -11.00
C GLU A 201 -14.94 -6.73 -10.24
N LEU A 202 -13.87 -5.92 -10.33
CA LEU A 202 -12.61 -6.16 -9.64
C LEU A 202 -12.79 -6.14 -8.11
N TYR A 203 -13.55 -5.18 -7.59
CA TYR A 203 -13.89 -5.11 -6.18
C TYR A 203 -14.61 -6.37 -5.69
N ALA A 204 -15.63 -6.80 -6.42
CA ALA A 204 -16.40 -8.01 -6.08
C ALA A 204 -15.51 -9.28 -6.10
N ARG A 205 -14.56 -9.34 -7.05
CA ARG A 205 -13.65 -10.47 -7.22
C ARG A 205 -12.58 -10.56 -6.12
N ASP A 206 -11.94 -9.43 -5.78
CA ASP A 206 -10.68 -9.42 -5.03
C ASP A 206 -10.77 -8.72 -3.66
N CYS A 207 -11.76 -7.86 -3.42
CA CYS A 207 -11.80 -6.97 -2.26
C CYS A 207 -12.95 -7.29 -1.29
N ALA A 208 -14.12 -7.62 -1.83
CA ALA A 208 -15.35 -7.78 -1.05
C ALA A 208 -15.28 -8.89 -0.01
N VAL A 209 -14.45 -9.91 -0.21
CA VAL A 209 -14.25 -11.02 0.75
C VAL A 209 -13.74 -10.53 2.11
N CYS A 210 -12.94 -9.46 2.13
CA CYS A 210 -12.41 -8.85 3.35
C CYS A 210 -13.14 -7.55 3.72
N HIS A 211 -13.43 -6.69 2.74
CA HIS A 211 -13.98 -5.37 2.99
C HIS A 211 -15.52 -5.30 2.96
N GLY A 212 -16.21 -6.44 2.78
CA GLY A 212 -17.65 -6.53 2.65
C GLY A 212 -18.16 -6.16 1.26
N GLN A 213 -19.32 -6.66 0.87
CA GLN A 213 -19.98 -6.32 -0.40
C GLN A 213 -20.38 -4.83 -0.45
N ASP A 214 -20.66 -4.28 0.71
CA ASP A 214 -21.05 -2.88 0.95
C ASP A 214 -19.86 -1.97 1.28
N GLY A 215 -18.64 -2.51 1.34
CA GLY A 215 -17.42 -1.77 1.65
C GLY A 215 -17.30 -1.25 3.08
N GLN A 216 -18.14 -1.73 4.00
CA GLN A 216 -18.13 -1.29 5.39
C GLN A 216 -17.12 -2.02 6.27
N GLY A 217 -16.36 -2.95 5.69
CA GLY A 217 -15.33 -3.69 6.41
C GLY A 217 -15.87 -4.74 7.37
N ILE A 218 -14.99 -5.28 8.19
CA ILE A 218 -15.31 -6.27 9.22
C ILE A 218 -14.71 -5.80 10.54
N SER A 219 -15.57 -5.48 11.51
CA SER A 219 -15.15 -5.12 12.86
C SER A 219 -14.52 -6.32 13.57
N GLY A 220 -13.63 -6.03 14.54
CA GLY A 220 -13.14 -7.03 15.48
C GLY A 220 -14.25 -7.55 16.40
N PRO A 221 -13.94 -8.61 17.20
CA PRO A 221 -14.88 -9.14 18.19
C PRO A 221 -15.34 -8.08 19.21
N ASP A 222 -14.49 -7.11 19.48
CA ASP A 222 -14.80 -5.92 20.27
C ASP A 222 -14.77 -4.70 19.33
N PRO A 223 -15.92 -4.11 19.00
CA PRO A 223 -15.99 -2.96 18.10
C PRO A 223 -15.19 -1.74 18.57
N SER A 224 -14.93 -1.62 19.89
CA SER A 224 -14.09 -0.53 20.43
C SER A 224 -12.62 -0.63 19.99
N GLN A 225 -12.19 -1.80 19.57
CA GLN A 225 -10.83 -2.04 19.05
C GLN A 225 -10.67 -1.73 17.57
N GLY A 226 -11.76 -1.34 16.89
CA GLY A 226 -11.74 -0.98 15.47
C GLY A 226 -12.00 -2.18 14.55
N TYR A 227 -11.31 -2.22 13.45
CA TYR A 227 -11.57 -3.15 12.34
C TYR A 227 -10.48 -4.19 12.16
N VAL A 228 -10.91 -5.43 11.88
CA VAL A 228 -10.03 -6.47 11.30
C VAL A 228 -9.72 -6.09 9.83
N TYR A 229 -10.78 -5.75 9.07
CA TYR A 229 -10.66 -5.19 7.73
C TYR A 229 -11.42 -3.87 7.67
N PRO A 230 -10.75 -2.74 7.38
CA PRO A 230 -11.35 -1.42 7.50
C PRO A 230 -12.43 -1.16 6.44
N PRO A 231 -13.39 -0.25 6.72
CA PRO A 231 -14.30 0.27 5.72
C PRO A 231 -13.54 1.10 4.69
N LEU A 232 -13.92 0.96 3.41
CA LEU A 232 -13.31 1.69 2.30
C LEU A 232 -14.10 2.94 1.90
N TRP A 233 -15.37 3.01 2.29
CA TRP A 233 -16.28 4.16 2.14
C TRP A 233 -17.32 4.18 3.26
N GLY A 234 -18.24 5.15 3.21
CA GLY A 234 -19.28 5.28 4.23
C GLY A 234 -18.83 6.10 5.44
N PRO A 235 -19.67 6.17 6.48
CA PRO A 235 -19.53 7.14 7.58
C PRO A 235 -18.31 6.92 8.46
N ASP A 236 -17.81 5.70 8.57
CA ASP A 236 -16.69 5.37 9.45
C ASP A 236 -15.35 5.21 8.69
N SER A 237 -15.32 5.62 7.42
CA SER A 237 -14.11 5.65 6.59
C SER A 237 -13.34 6.98 6.73
N TYR A 238 -12.24 7.11 6.02
CA TYR A 238 -11.51 8.38 5.87
C TYR A 238 -12.37 9.42 5.15
N ASN A 239 -12.16 10.71 5.46
CA ASN A 239 -12.95 11.78 4.84
C ASN A 239 -12.44 12.15 3.43
N ASP A 240 -13.24 12.98 2.74
CA ASP A 240 -12.97 13.40 1.35
C ASP A 240 -11.69 14.24 1.16
N GLY A 241 -11.15 14.83 2.22
CA GLY A 241 -9.86 15.52 2.24
C GLY A 241 -8.65 14.60 2.38
N ALA A 242 -8.86 13.31 2.62
CA ALA A 242 -7.77 12.35 2.81
C ALA A 242 -6.97 12.08 1.52
N GLY A 243 -5.70 11.74 1.69
CA GLY A 243 -4.85 11.36 0.56
C GLY A 243 -5.38 10.15 -0.22
N MET A 244 -5.99 9.20 0.48
CA MET A 244 -6.59 7.99 -0.10
C MET A 244 -7.84 8.26 -0.93
N HIS A 245 -8.45 9.43 -0.82
CA HIS A 245 -9.54 9.85 -1.71
C HIS A 245 -9.05 10.25 -3.10
N ARG A 246 -7.76 10.36 -3.32
CA ARG A 246 -7.15 10.59 -4.64
C ARG A 246 -6.92 9.25 -5.32
N VAL A 247 -7.52 9.07 -6.50
CA VAL A 247 -7.50 7.80 -7.24
C VAL A 247 -6.09 7.28 -7.49
N ILE A 248 -5.15 8.12 -7.93
CA ILE A 248 -3.76 7.68 -8.15
C ILE A 248 -3.13 7.18 -6.85
N THR A 249 -3.31 7.91 -5.73
CA THR A 249 -2.75 7.50 -4.43
C THR A 249 -3.35 6.19 -3.93
N ALA A 250 -4.66 6.02 -4.07
CA ALA A 250 -5.34 4.78 -3.70
C ALA A 250 -4.90 3.61 -4.57
N ALA A 251 -4.76 3.83 -5.89
CA ALA A 251 -4.29 2.81 -6.82
C ALA A 251 -2.85 2.35 -6.50
N GLU A 252 -1.93 3.28 -6.20
CA GLU A 252 -0.56 2.96 -5.77
C GLU A 252 -0.53 2.14 -4.48
N PHE A 253 -1.40 2.45 -3.51
CA PHE A 253 -1.54 1.66 -2.29
C PHE A 253 -2.08 0.26 -2.58
N ILE A 254 -3.14 0.16 -3.39
CA ILE A 254 -3.77 -1.11 -3.79
C ILE A 254 -2.75 -1.99 -4.52
N LEU A 255 -2.06 -1.44 -5.49
CA LEU A 255 -1.05 -2.14 -6.29
C LEU A 255 0.04 -2.76 -5.40
N SER A 256 0.50 -2.03 -4.38
CA SER A 256 1.58 -2.47 -3.49
C SER A 256 1.14 -3.46 -2.42
N ASN A 257 -0.16 -3.47 -2.04
CA ASN A 257 -0.56 -4.07 -0.76
C ASN A 257 -1.80 -4.96 -0.81
N MET A 258 -2.62 -4.86 -1.88
CA MET A 258 -3.91 -5.57 -1.92
C MET A 258 -4.00 -6.57 -3.08
N PRO A 259 -4.61 -7.73 -2.84
CA PRO A 259 -5.13 -8.24 -1.57
C PRO A 259 -4.03 -8.45 -0.52
N PHE A 260 -4.34 -8.09 0.73
CA PHE A 260 -3.37 -8.17 1.83
C PHE A 260 -2.84 -9.60 2.03
N GLY A 261 -1.51 -9.72 2.20
CA GLY A 261 -0.84 -11.02 2.30
C GLY A 261 -0.55 -11.71 0.95
N MET A 262 -1.12 -11.20 -0.16
CA MET A 262 -0.91 -11.76 -1.51
C MET A 262 -0.11 -10.83 -2.43
N ALA A 263 -0.28 -9.53 -2.28
CA ALA A 263 0.44 -8.52 -3.06
C ALA A 263 1.60 -7.94 -2.24
N THR A 264 2.69 -7.59 -2.93
CA THR A 264 3.80 -6.80 -2.40
C THR A 264 4.19 -5.73 -3.40
N ARG A 265 5.02 -4.76 -2.99
CA ARG A 265 5.57 -3.74 -3.88
C ARG A 265 6.30 -4.35 -5.08
N GLY A 266 7.03 -5.46 -4.88
CA GLY A 266 7.79 -6.15 -5.93
C GLY A 266 6.98 -7.17 -6.73
N THR A 267 5.85 -7.64 -6.19
CA THR A 267 4.99 -8.66 -6.80
C THR A 267 3.52 -8.28 -6.67
N PRO A 268 3.04 -7.26 -7.41
CA PRO A 268 1.65 -6.87 -7.39
C PRO A 268 0.75 -7.98 -7.95
N ARG A 269 -0.50 -8.04 -7.49
CA ARG A 269 -1.51 -9.01 -7.94
C ARG A 269 -2.43 -8.43 -9.01
N LEU A 270 -2.58 -7.12 -9.02
CA LEU A 270 -3.36 -6.39 -10.02
C LEU A 270 -2.41 -5.70 -11.00
N THR A 271 -2.87 -5.45 -12.21
CA THR A 271 -2.19 -4.55 -13.13
C THR A 271 -2.38 -3.10 -12.69
N ASP A 272 -1.60 -2.18 -13.24
CA ASP A 272 -1.76 -0.74 -12.99
C ASP A 272 -3.19 -0.27 -13.29
N GLU A 273 -3.74 -0.70 -14.42
CA GLU A 273 -5.09 -0.35 -14.86
C GLU A 273 -6.17 -0.95 -13.96
N GLU A 274 -6.03 -2.22 -13.54
CA GLU A 274 -6.96 -2.83 -12.60
C GLU A 274 -6.95 -2.13 -11.22
N ALA A 275 -5.76 -1.81 -10.69
CA ALA A 275 -5.63 -1.05 -9.44
C ALA A 275 -6.25 0.37 -9.57
N TYR A 276 -6.10 1.00 -10.73
CA TYR A 276 -6.68 2.30 -11.03
C TYR A 276 -8.21 2.27 -11.08
N HIS A 277 -8.80 1.30 -11.77
CA HIS A 277 -10.27 1.19 -11.86
C HIS A 277 -10.92 0.86 -10.52
N VAL A 278 -10.35 -0.08 -9.77
CA VAL A 278 -10.88 -0.42 -8.43
C VAL A 278 -10.71 0.73 -7.44
N ALA A 279 -9.62 1.50 -7.51
CA ALA A 279 -9.43 2.70 -6.70
C ALA A 279 -10.49 3.77 -7.01
N GLY A 280 -10.82 3.96 -8.28
CA GLY A 280 -11.88 4.87 -8.70
C GLY A 280 -13.25 4.41 -8.21
N TYR A 281 -13.57 3.13 -8.33
CA TYR A 281 -14.81 2.57 -7.79
C TYR A 281 -14.94 2.79 -6.28
N ILE A 282 -13.92 2.47 -5.48
CA ILE A 282 -13.90 2.72 -4.03
C ILE A 282 -14.11 4.21 -3.71
N ASN A 283 -13.53 5.10 -4.50
CA ASN A 283 -13.61 6.54 -4.29
C ASN A 283 -14.85 7.20 -4.92
N SER A 284 -15.72 6.43 -5.59
CA SER A 284 -17.01 6.93 -6.08
C SER A 284 -18.07 7.07 -4.99
N PHE A 285 -17.93 6.33 -3.90
CA PHE A 285 -18.93 6.29 -2.82
C PHE A 285 -18.80 7.45 -1.84
N PRO A 286 -19.91 7.83 -1.19
CA PRO A 286 -19.94 8.87 -0.16
C PRO A 286 -19.04 8.51 1.05
N ARG A 287 -18.49 9.56 1.67
CA ARG A 287 -17.65 9.50 2.87
C ARG A 287 -17.81 10.79 3.68
N PRO A 288 -17.28 10.86 4.92
CA PRO A 288 -17.35 12.08 5.70
C PRO A 288 -16.72 13.27 4.97
N HIS A 289 -17.32 14.45 5.12
CA HIS A 289 -16.83 15.68 4.51
C HIS A 289 -15.79 16.37 5.40
N LYS A 290 -14.66 16.76 4.81
CA LYS A 290 -13.63 17.59 5.43
C LYS A 290 -13.93 19.07 5.16
N ALA A 291 -14.25 19.80 6.21
CA ALA A 291 -14.44 21.24 6.09
C ALA A 291 -13.16 21.96 5.63
N ALA A 292 -13.34 23.09 4.94
CA ALA A 292 -12.29 24.01 4.53
C ALA A 292 -11.22 23.39 3.60
N THR A 293 -11.62 22.45 2.74
CA THR A 293 -10.72 21.84 1.74
C THR A 293 -10.24 22.85 0.69
N GLU A 294 -10.93 23.95 0.50
CA GLU A 294 -10.53 25.07 -0.37
C GLU A 294 -9.26 25.78 0.09
N LYS A 295 -8.89 25.62 1.39
CA LYS A 295 -7.64 26.15 1.94
C LYS A 295 -6.42 25.23 1.71
N ASP A 296 -6.67 23.99 1.29
CA ASP A 296 -5.59 23.06 0.96
C ASP A 296 -4.86 23.53 -0.30
N TYR A 297 -3.55 23.53 -0.27
CA TYR A 297 -2.68 23.96 -1.37
C TYR A 297 -2.86 25.45 -1.72
N PRO A 298 -2.44 26.38 -0.85
CA PRO A 298 -2.47 27.82 -1.15
C PRO A 298 -1.77 28.18 -2.45
N ASP A 299 -0.65 27.51 -2.79
CA ASP A 299 -0.15 27.46 -4.16
C ASP A 299 -0.83 26.29 -4.90
N LEU A 300 -1.87 26.62 -5.67
CA LEU A 300 -2.68 25.64 -6.42
C LEU A 300 -1.85 24.79 -7.39
N LYS A 301 -0.70 25.31 -7.85
CA LYS A 301 0.20 24.56 -8.73
C LYS A 301 0.80 23.33 -8.05
N LEU A 302 0.83 23.29 -6.70
CA LEU A 302 1.33 22.17 -5.93
C LEU A 302 0.25 21.10 -5.65
N LYS A 303 -1.02 21.39 -5.96
CA LYS A 303 -2.11 20.44 -5.75
C LYS A 303 -1.93 19.23 -6.67
N PRO A 304 -2.01 17.99 -6.14
CA PRO A 304 -1.95 16.78 -6.96
C PRO A 304 -3.07 16.74 -8.00
N VAL A 305 -2.78 16.27 -9.20
CA VAL A 305 -3.75 16.26 -10.32
C VAL A 305 -4.99 15.41 -10.05
N SER A 306 -4.89 14.39 -9.21
CA SER A 306 -6.00 13.54 -8.82
C SER A 306 -6.72 14.00 -7.55
N THR A 307 -6.59 15.28 -7.15
CA THR A 307 -7.34 15.83 -6.01
C THR A 307 -8.77 16.16 -6.45
N PRO A 308 -9.80 15.47 -5.89
CA PRO A 308 -11.17 15.54 -6.43
C PRO A 308 -11.95 16.78 -6.02
N TYR A 309 -11.31 17.77 -5.41
CA TYR A 309 -11.93 19.03 -4.99
C TYR A 309 -11.08 20.24 -5.39
N GLY A 310 -11.77 21.31 -5.83
CA GLY A 310 -11.15 22.58 -6.22
C GLY A 310 -10.76 23.49 -5.05
N PRO A 311 -10.29 24.71 -5.36
CA PRO A 311 -9.93 25.15 -6.71
C PRO A 311 -8.66 24.49 -7.25
N TRP A 312 -8.46 24.51 -8.58
CA TRP A 312 -7.25 24.05 -9.27
C TRP A 312 -6.59 25.22 -10.00
N ALA A 313 -5.34 25.06 -10.43
CA ALA A 313 -4.61 26.04 -11.23
C ALA A 313 -4.76 25.81 -12.75
N ASP A 314 -5.76 25.05 -13.13
CA ASP A 314 -6.11 24.66 -14.50
C ASP A 314 -7.63 24.69 -14.70
N ASP A 315 -8.09 24.51 -15.92
CA ASP A 315 -9.50 24.56 -16.31
C ASP A 315 -10.11 23.17 -16.57
N PHE A 316 -9.44 22.09 -16.19
CA PHE A 316 -10.00 20.75 -16.32
C PHE A 316 -11.18 20.56 -15.36
N SER A 317 -12.11 19.69 -15.75
CA SER A 317 -13.33 19.46 -14.97
C SER A 317 -13.06 18.75 -13.64
N ALA A 318 -13.93 18.97 -12.64
CA ALA A 318 -13.89 18.23 -11.38
C ALA A 318 -13.98 16.71 -11.58
N GLU A 319 -14.76 16.28 -12.59
CA GLU A 319 -14.86 14.87 -12.99
C GLU A 319 -13.51 14.32 -13.46
N GLN A 320 -12.77 15.08 -14.26
CA GLN A 320 -11.45 14.66 -14.74
C GLN A 320 -10.41 14.64 -13.61
N HIS A 321 -10.46 15.58 -12.68
CA HIS A 321 -9.63 15.54 -11.45
C HIS A 321 -9.99 14.38 -10.52
N LYS A 322 -11.22 13.86 -10.60
CA LYS A 322 -11.66 12.72 -9.79
C LYS A 322 -11.35 11.38 -10.44
N TYR A 323 -11.60 11.26 -11.75
CA TYR A 323 -11.57 9.96 -12.44
C TYR A 323 -10.62 9.89 -13.63
N GLY A 324 -9.88 10.96 -13.93
CA GLY A 324 -9.02 11.02 -15.12
C GLY A 324 -9.80 11.26 -16.43
N PRO A 325 -9.10 11.10 -17.59
CA PRO A 325 -7.70 10.71 -17.70
C PRO A 325 -6.77 11.80 -17.16
N PHE A 326 -5.73 11.40 -16.42
CA PHE A 326 -4.80 12.34 -15.78
C PHE A 326 -3.63 12.80 -16.67
N PRO A 327 -3.15 12.03 -17.67
CA PRO A 327 -2.02 12.46 -18.50
C PRO A 327 -2.19 13.83 -19.14
N PRO A 328 -3.38 14.25 -19.65
CA PRO A 328 -3.56 15.61 -20.17
C PRO A 328 -3.37 16.71 -19.11
N ILE A 329 -3.78 16.47 -17.86
CA ILE A 329 -3.57 17.41 -16.76
C ILE A 329 -2.08 17.49 -16.42
N ILE A 330 -1.39 16.34 -16.34
CA ILE A 330 0.05 16.27 -16.06
C ILE A 330 0.83 17.04 -17.12
N GLU A 331 0.47 16.86 -18.40
CA GLU A 331 1.09 17.55 -19.53
C GLU A 331 0.89 19.06 -19.43
N PHE A 332 -0.34 19.52 -19.14
CA PHE A 332 -0.65 20.93 -18.92
C PHE A 332 0.28 21.56 -17.88
N TYR A 333 0.50 20.90 -16.72
CA TYR A 333 1.40 21.45 -15.70
C TYR A 333 2.86 21.44 -16.14
N ARG A 334 3.28 20.47 -16.93
CA ARG A 334 4.62 20.42 -17.51
C ARG A 334 4.87 21.58 -18.47
N GLU A 335 3.92 21.83 -19.39
CA GLU A 335 4.05 22.85 -20.42
C GLU A 335 3.90 24.27 -19.87
N ASN A 336 2.93 24.51 -19.00
CA ASN A 336 2.59 25.86 -18.54
C ASN A 336 3.37 26.30 -17.30
N TYR A 337 3.84 25.37 -16.46
CA TYR A 337 4.50 25.70 -15.20
C TYR A 337 5.87 25.05 -15.04
N ASN A 338 6.34 24.24 -15.99
CA ASN A 338 7.55 23.43 -15.90
C ASN A 338 7.57 22.54 -14.64
N LEU A 339 6.41 21.96 -14.30
CA LEU A 339 6.21 21.10 -13.14
C LEU A 339 5.91 19.67 -13.58
N THR A 340 6.73 18.71 -13.14
CA THR A 340 6.46 17.29 -13.33
C THR A 340 5.55 16.77 -12.23
N LYS A 341 4.29 16.53 -12.56
CA LYS A 341 3.30 15.92 -11.66
C LYS A 341 3.34 14.41 -11.76
N THR A 342 3.24 13.72 -10.61
CA THR A 342 3.22 12.25 -10.54
C THR A 342 1.96 11.71 -9.87
N LYS A 343 1.10 12.59 -9.36
CA LYS A 343 -0.16 12.25 -8.65
C LYS A 343 -1.20 13.32 -8.90
#